data_3581cb6e8706da43773f54fe116982eb
#
_entry.id   3581cb6e8706da43773f54fe116982eb
#
_cell.length_a   1.000
_cell.length_b   1.000
_cell.length_c   1.000
_cell.angle_alpha   90.00
_cell.angle_beta   90.00
_cell.angle_gamma   90.00
#
_symmetry.space_group_name_H-M   'P 1'
#
loop_
_entity.id
_entity.type
_entity.pdbx_description
1 polymer ?
#
loop_
_entity_poly.entity_id
_entity_poly.type
_entity_poly.pdbx_seq_one_letter_code
_entity_poly.pdbx_strand_id
1 'polypeptide(L)'
;LTNYFCQLPAENIETAFWLESDRMLSLAFNENSLEVQRKVVCEEFKEHYINKPYGDVWHKLRELAYKEHPYRWMTIGKELSHVENAKLQDVKNFFFEHYTPANAILTVAGNVTVEKVKELAEKWFGDIPAGKKYIRNIKQEPPQKEPRRLEVTKQVPLNALYKCWHMSSRLDDRYYTAEVISEILGGGTSSRLFQSLVKEQQLFSSIDCSNSGSIDAGLLCIDGKLVKGVSLEQAEKAVLAELEKMKTQKISEQELQKIKNKTESMLAFEDISLMNRANSLANYELLGDANLMNTELEKYQAVTREEIMEESNLVFIEDNCSTLYYRSAIKE
;
A
#
# COMPACT_ATOMS: atom_id res chain seq x y z
N LEU A 1 -9.47 -5.17 -1.82
CA LEU A 1 -8.88 -6.41 -2.33
C LEU A 1 -8.65 -7.38 -1.18
N THR A 2 -9.10 -8.61 -1.33
CA THR A 2 -8.76 -9.75 -0.47
C THR A 2 -8.08 -10.78 -1.34
N ASN A 3 -6.93 -11.26 -0.91
CA ASN A 3 -6.13 -12.23 -1.64
C ASN A 3 -6.10 -13.56 -0.89
N TYR A 4 -6.47 -14.64 -1.57
CA TYR A 4 -6.32 -16.01 -1.11
C TYR A 4 -5.32 -16.70 -2.02
N PHE A 5 -4.38 -17.42 -1.46
CA PHE A 5 -3.38 -18.11 -2.24
C PHE A 5 -2.97 -19.43 -1.60
N CYS A 6 -2.58 -20.39 -2.40
CA CYS A 6 -1.94 -21.61 -1.96
C CYS A 6 -0.83 -22.01 -2.94
N GLN A 7 0.18 -22.65 -2.42
CA GLN A 7 1.27 -23.23 -3.19
C GLN A 7 1.37 -24.72 -2.86
N LEU A 8 1.38 -25.53 -3.90
CA LEU A 8 1.36 -26.99 -3.77
C LEU A 8 2.04 -27.64 -4.97
N PRO A 9 2.44 -28.93 -4.88
CA PRO A 9 2.95 -29.68 -6.01
C PRO A 9 1.93 -29.74 -7.16
N ALA A 10 2.42 -29.68 -8.41
CA ALA A 10 1.56 -29.66 -9.60
C ALA A 10 0.58 -30.85 -9.68
N GLU A 11 0.98 -32.02 -9.18
CA GLU A 11 0.16 -33.23 -9.13
C GLU A 11 -1.09 -33.05 -8.24
N ASN A 12 -1.04 -32.14 -7.29
CA ASN A 12 -2.11 -31.89 -6.31
C ASN A 12 -2.97 -30.66 -6.65
N ILE A 13 -2.81 -30.10 -7.86
CA ILE A 13 -3.47 -28.85 -8.27
C ILE A 13 -4.99 -28.87 -8.04
N GLU A 14 -5.63 -30.01 -8.24
CA GLU A 14 -7.08 -30.16 -8.04
C GLU A 14 -7.52 -29.87 -6.60
N THR A 15 -6.65 -30.15 -5.62
CA THR A 15 -6.92 -29.82 -4.20
C THR A 15 -7.09 -28.32 -4.00
N ALA A 16 -6.31 -27.48 -4.72
CA ALA A 16 -6.46 -26.04 -4.68
C ALA A 16 -7.82 -25.59 -5.23
N PHE A 17 -8.23 -26.13 -6.36
CA PHE A 17 -9.54 -25.82 -6.96
C PHE A 17 -10.70 -26.23 -6.04
N TRP A 18 -10.63 -27.42 -5.47
CA TRP A 18 -11.60 -27.85 -4.47
C TRP A 18 -11.66 -26.90 -3.27
N LEU A 19 -10.51 -26.56 -2.66
CA LEU A 19 -10.44 -25.73 -1.48
C LEU A 19 -11.02 -24.33 -1.72
N GLU A 20 -10.64 -23.70 -2.84
CA GLU A 20 -11.10 -22.36 -3.15
C GLU A 20 -12.56 -22.31 -3.61
N SER A 21 -13.05 -23.34 -4.28
CA SER A 21 -14.46 -23.45 -4.62
C SER A 21 -15.34 -23.66 -3.38
N ASP A 22 -14.90 -24.50 -2.42
CA ASP A 22 -15.60 -24.72 -1.15
C ASP A 22 -15.69 -23.41 -0.34
N ARG A 23 -14.57 -22.63 -0.29
CA ARG A 23 -14.53 -21.30 0.33
C ARG A 23 -15.56 -20.34 -0.27
N MET A 24 -15.77 -20.39 -1.60
CA MET A 24 -16.70 -19.51 -2.31
C MET A 24 -18.16 -19.95 -2.10
N LEU A 25 -18.40 -21.24 -1.86
CA LEU A 25 -19.74 -21.77 -1.63
C LEU A 25 -20.28 -21.42 -0.26
N SER A 26 -19.50 -21.63 0.79
CA SER A 26 -19.97 -21.45 2.16
C SER A 26 -18.82 -21.34 3.17
N LEU A 27 -19.13 -20.71 4.29
CA LEU A 27 -18.31 -20.72 5.50
C LEU A 27 -19.13 -21.23 6.70
N ALA A 28 -18.46 -21.60 7.77
CA ALA A 28 -19.10 -21.99 9.03
C ALA A 28 -19.70 -20.77 9.75
N PHE A 29 -20.82 -20.26 9.24
CA PHE A 29 -21.52 -19.10 9.79
C PHE A 29 -22.28 -19.42 11.07
N ASN A 30 -21.60 -19.47 12.20
CA ASN A 30 -22.21 -19.63 13.51
C ASN A 30 -21.60 -18.67 14.54
N GLU A 31 -22.30 -18.41 15.63
CA GLU A 31 -21.88 -17.45 16.65
C GLU A 31 -20.56 -17.84 17.32
N ASN A 32 -20.30 -19.13 17.50
CA ASN A 32 -19.04 -19.59 18.11
C ASN A 32 -17.82 -19.26 17.20
N SER A 33 -17.92 -19.54 15.89
CA SER A 33 -16.87 -19.19 14.92
C SER A 33 -16.65 -17.68 14.86
N LEU A 34 -17.73 -16.89 14.87
CA LEU A 34 -17.63 -15.43 14.88
C LEU A 34 -16.92 -14.94 16.14
N GLU A 35 -17.30 -15.45 17.32
CA GLU A 35 -16.72 -15.03 18.60
C GLU A 35 -15.22 -15.33 18.67
N VAL A 36 -14.80 -16.50 18.17
CA VAL A 36 -13.38 -16.87 18.10
C VAL A 36 -12.63 -15.89 17.20
N GLN A 37 -13.12 -15.64 15.98
CA GLN A 37 -12.45 -14.74 15.02
C GLN A 37 -12.48 -13.29 15.50
N ARG A 38 -13.57 -12.84 16.11
CA ARG A 38 -13.67 -11.50 16.72
C ARG A 38 -12.55 -11.29 17.73
N LYS A 39 -12.32 -12.23 18.63
CA LYS A 39 -11.23 -12.16 19.62
C LYS A 39 -9.86 -12.09 18.95
N VAL A 40 -9.62 -12.94 17.95
CA VAL A 40 -8.34 -12.93 17.20
C VAL A 40 -8.09 -11.57 16.56
N VAL A 41 -9.04 -11.02 15.83
CA VAL A 41 -8.90 -9.72 15.16
C VAL A 41 -8.77 -8.57 16.17
N CYS A 42 -9.50 -8.64 17.30
CA CYS A 42 -9.36 -7.65 18.38
C CYS A 42 -7.95 -7.67 19.00
N GLU A 43 -7.39 -8.84 19.24
CA GLU A 43 -6.01 -8.94 19.76
C GLU A 43 -4.98 -8.49 18.72
N GLU A 44 -5.16 -8.84 17.46
CA GLU A 44 -4.32 -8.32 16.34
C GLU A 44 -4.36 -6.78 16.28
N PHE A 45 -5.56 -6.19 16.39
CA PHE A 45 -5.70 -4.73 16.43
C PHE A 45 -4.94 -4.12 17.61
N LYS A 46 -5.07 -4.70 18.79
CA LYS A 46 -4.37 -4.21 20.00
C LYS A 46 -2.85 -4.35 19.84
N GLU A 47 -2.37 -5.50 19.39
CA GLU A 47 -0.94 -5.77 19.25
C GLU A 47 -0.28 -4.82 18.25
N HIS A 48 -0.86 -4.65 17.07
CA HIS A 48 -0.22 -3.90 15.98
C HIS A 48 -0.44 -2.39 16.06
N TYR A 49 -1.57 -1.93 16.62
CA TYR A 49 -1.97 -0.52 16.52
C TYR A 49 -2.08 0.20 17.88
N ILE A 50 -2.35 -0.50 18.97
CA ILE A 50 -2.49 0.12 20.30
C ILE A 50 -1.22 -0.05 21.13
N ASN A 51 -0.71 -1.27 21.25
CA ASN A 51 0.38 -1.61 22.16
C ASN A 51 1.77 -1.40 21.55
N LYS A 52 1.86 -1.35 20.22
CA LYS A 52 3.13 -1.13 19.52
C LYS A 52 3.51 0.35 19.52
N PRO A 53 4.76 0.71 19.88
CA PRO A 53 5.25 2.09 19.69
C PRO A 53 5.02 2.55 18.23
N TYR A 54 4.48 3.73 18.06
CA TYR A 54 4.08 4.30 16.75
C TYR A 54 3.01 3.50 15.99
N GLY A 55 2.35 2.54 16.62
CA GLY A 55 1.37 1.66 15.95
C GLY A 55 0.16 2.42 15.37
N ASP A 56 -0.26 3.51 16.00
CA ASP A 56 -1.42 4.32 15.61
C ASP A 56 -1.11 5.40 14.55
N VAL A 57 0.14 5.50 14.09
CA VAL A 57 0.58 6.54 13.15
C VAL A 57 -0.25 6.54 11.87
N TRP A 58 -0.37 5.39 11.23
CA TRP A 58 -1.09 5.31 9.95
C TRP A 58 -2.58 5.56 10.06
N HIS A 59 -3.22 5.19 11.19
CA HIS A 59 -4.60 5.58 11.46
C HIS A 59 -4.75 7.09 11.48
N LYS A 60 -3.88 7.78 12.22
CA LYS A 60 -3.90 9.23 12.37
C LYS A 60 -3.53 9.96 11.09
N LEU A 61 -2.49 9.51 10.40
CA LEU A 61 -2.01 10.15 9.18
C LEU A 61 -3.00 10.03 8.03
N ARG A 62 -3.62 8.86 7.86
CA ARG A 62 -4.66 8.65 6.84
C ARG A 62 -5.93 9.44 7.16
N GLU A 63 -6.37 9.48 8.40
CA GLU A 63 -7.51 10.31 8.82
C GLU A 63 -7.25 11.82 8.65
N LEU A 64 -5.97 12.24 8.81
CA LEU A 64 -5.56 13.61 8.54
C LEU A 64 -5.59 13.93 7.05
N ALA A 65 -5.02 13.04 6.21
CA ALA A 65 -4.89 13.23 4.78
C ALA A 65 -6.22 13.10 4.02
N TYR A 66 -7.03 12.07 4.32
CA TYR A 66 -8.29 11.81 3.65
C TYR A 66 -9.48 12.29 4.46
N LYS A 67 -10.46 12.93 3.81
CA LYS A 67 -11.71 13.39 4.45
C LYS A 67 -12.93 12.63 3.95
N GLU A 68 -12.96 12.27 2.68
CA GLU A 68 -14.09 11.65 2.00
C GLU A 68 -13.82 10.19 1.61
N HIS A 69 -12.62 9.92 1.09
CA HIS A 69 -12.29 8.61 0.54
C HIS A 69 -12.10 7.56 1.65
N PRO A 70 -12.52 6.30 1.45
CA PRO A 70 -12.32 5.20 2.41
C PRO A 70 -10.86 4.90 2.79
N TYR A 71 -9.87 5.38 2.04
CA TYR A 71 -8.46 5.25 2.43
C TYR A 71 -8.12 5.98 3.73
N ARG A 72 -9.04 6.74 4.29
CA ARG A 72 -8.92 7.42 5.59
C ARG A 72 -8.77 6.46 6.79
N TRP A 73 -9.12 5.20 6.64
CA TRP A 73 -8.92 4.19 7.68
C TRP A 73 -8.12 3.00 7.18
N MET A 74 -7.57 2.25 8.13
CA MET A 74 -6.77 1.07 7.85
C MET A 74 -7.67 -0.13 7.49
N THR A 75 -7.10 -1.11 6.80
CA THR A 75 -7.82 -2.34 6.39
C THR A 75 -8.39 -3.12 7.57
N ILE A 76 -7.71 -3.12 8.72
CA ILE A 76 -8.19 -3.78 9.95
C ILE A 76 -9.43 -3.10 10.55
N GLY A 77 -9.76 -1.90 10.12
CA GLY A 77 -10.87 -1.10 10.61
C GLY A 77 -10.46 0.22 11.23
N LYS A 78 -11.42 1.12 11.39
CA LYS A 78 -11.20 2.44 11.97
C LYS A 78 -11.03 2.37 13.49
N GLU A 79 -11.86 1.61 14.18
CA GLU A 79 -11.92 1.52 15.63
C GLU A 79 -12.13 0.07 16.08
N LEU A 80 -11.50 -0.29 17.19
CA LEU A 80 -11.62 -1.61 17.78
C LEU A 80 -13.09 -1.99 18.06
N SER A 81 -13.90 -1.03 18.51
CA SER A 81 -15.32 -1.20 18.80
C SER A 81 -16.14 -1.68 17.59
N HIS A 82 -15.72 -1.38 16.37
CA HIS A 82 -16.38 -1.88 15.17
C HIS A 82 -16.23 -3.40 15.02
N VAL A 83 -15.04 -3.93 15.36
CA VAL A 83 -14.78 -5.37 15.36
C VAL A 83 -15.52 -6.04 16.52
N GLU A 84 -15.44 -5.45 17.72
CA GLU A 84 -16.11 -5.97 18.93
C GLU A 84 -17.62 -6.09 18.77
N ASN A 85 -18.25 -5.17 18.04
CA ASN A 85 -19.70 -5.12 17.84
C ASN A 85 -20.16 -5.76 16.52
N ALA A 86 -19.26 -6.34 15.71
CA ALA A 86 -19.64 -7.01 14.47
C ALA A 86 -20.60 -8.19 14.73
N LYS A 87 -21.67 -8.27 13.96
CA LYS A 87 -22.71 -9.29 14.08
C LYS A 87 -22.57 -10.36 13.00
N LEU A 88 -23.01 -11.57 13.31
CA LEU A 88 -22.99 -12.66 12.34
C LEU A 88 -23.73 -12.31 11.04
N GLN A 89 -24.80 -11.53 11.14
CA GLN A 89 -25.56 -11.10 9.97
C GLN A 89 -24.76 -10.16 9.07
N ASP A 90 -23.89 -9.29 9.63
CA ASP A 90 -23.04 -8.39 8.86
C ASP A 90 -22.01 -9.20 8.05
N VAL A 91 -21.43 -10.24 8.67
CA VAL A 91 -20.48 -11.14 8.02
C VAL A 91 -21.16 -11.92 6.89
N LYS A 92 -22.37 -12.46 7.13
CA LYS A 92 -23.15 -13.16 6.10
C LYS A 92 -23.48 -12.25 4.91
N ASN A 93 -23.98 -11.05 5.19
CA ASN A 93 -24.35 -10.10 4.16
C ASN A 93 -23.14 -9.76 3.28
N PHE A 94 -21.99 -9.44 3.91
CA PHE A 94 -20.76 -9.14 3.21
C PHE A 94 -20.29 -10.34 2.34
N PHE A 95 -20.31 -11.55 2.91
CA PHE A 95 -19.89 -12.73 2.17
C PHE A 95 -20.76 -12.97 0.92
N PHE A 96 -22.06 -13.04 1.07
CA PHE A 96 -22.97 -13.32 -0.05
C PHE A 96 -23.05 -12.20 -1.09
N GLU A 97 -22.72 -10.97 -0.69
CA GLU A 97 -22.63 -9.84 -1.63
C GLU A 97 -21.33 -9.87 -2.45
N HIS A 98 -20.21 -10.22 -1.84
CA HIS A 98 -18.89 -10.03 -2.44
C HIS A 98 -18.18 -11.31 -2.89
N TYR A 99 -18.42 -12.44 -2.23
CA TYR A 99 -17.77 -13.72 -2.53
C TYR A 99 -18.51 -14.49 -3.61
N THR A 100 -18.47 -13.98 -4.83
CA THR A 100 -19.12 -14.58 -6.00
C THR A 100 -18.14 -14.63 -7.18
N PRO A 101 -18.30 -15.58 -8.13
CA PRO A 101 -17.45 -15.67 -9.31
C PRO A 101 -17.36 -14.36 -10.10
N ALA A 102 -18.44 -13.57 -10.18
CA ALA A 102 -18.44 -12.28 -10.87
C ALA A 102 -17.51 -11.23 -10.25
N ASN A 103 -17.10 -11.41 -8.99
CA ASN A 103 -16.18 -10.52 -8.26
C ASN A 103 -14.81 -11.15 -8.00
N ALA A 104 -14.54 -12.32 -8.54
CA ALA A 104 -13.30 -13.05 -8.31
C ALA A 104 -12.43 -13.05 -9.57
N ILE A 105 -11.12 -13.04 -9.35
CA ILE A 105 -10.10 -13.28 -10.35
C ILE A 105 -9.34 -14.52 -9.89
N LEU A 106 -9.34 -15.57 -10.72
CA LEU A 106 -8.58 -16.79 -10.47
C LEU A 106 -7.33 -16.79 -11.35
N THR A 107 -6.17 -16.87 -10.72
CA THR A 107 -4.89 -17.02 -11.42
C THR A 107 -4.19 -18.30 -11.01
N VAL A 108 -3.58 -18.97 -11.99
CA VAL A 108 -2.83 -20.19 -11.77
C VAL A 108 -1.48 -20.06 -12.47
N ALA A 109 -0.40 -20.23 -11.72
CA ALA A 109 0.95 -20.19 -12.26
C ALA A 109 1.72 -21.46 -11.87
N GLY A 110 2.42 -22.05 -12.84
CA GLY A 110 3.24 -23.25 -12.58
C GLY A 110 3.27 -24.24 -13.76
N ASN A 111 3.64 -25.46 -13.47
CA ASN A 111 3.68 -26.53 -14.45
C ASN A 111 2.26 -27.09 -14.72
N VAL A 112 1.49 -26.35 -15.49
CA VAL A 112 0.08 -26.68 -15.80
C VAL A 112 -0.28 -26.17 -17.20
N THR A 113 -1.21 -26.85 -17.88
CA THR A 113 -1.73 -26.40 -19.16
C THR A 113 -3.03 -25.60 -18.99
N VAL A 114 -3.29 -24.70 -19.93
CA VAL A 114 -4.52 -23.89 -19.96
C VAL A 114 -5.76 -24.78 -20.01
N GLU A 115 -5.72 -25.90 -20.78
CA GLU A 115 -6.81 -26.87 -20.91
C GLU A 115 -7.13 -27.50 -19.56
N LYS A 116 -6.10 -27.90 -18.80
CA LYS A 116 -6.28 -28.50 -17.47
C LYS A 116 -6.88 -27.49 -16.47
N VAL A 117 -6.42 -26.24 -16.50
CA VAL A 117 -7.01 -25.18 -15.67
C VAL A 117 -8.48 -24.97 -16.01
N LYS A 118 -8.85 -24.91 -17.29
CA LYS A 118 -10.25 -24.77 -17.72
C LYS A 118 -11.11 -25.94 -17.28
N GLU A 119 -10.63 -27.17 -17.45
CA GLU A 119 -11.33 -28.38 -16.99
C GLU A 119 -11.61 -28.32 -15.50
N LEU A 120 -10.59 -27.98 -14.69
CA LEU A 120 -10.73 -27.90 -13.23
C LEU A 120 -11.61 -26.73 -12.79
N ALA A 121 -11.50 -25.59 -13.47
CA ALA A 121 -12.35 -24.43 -13.19
C ALA A 121 -13.84 -24.76 -13.45
N GLU A 122 -14.13 -25.38 -14.60
CA GLU A 122 -15.50 -25.82 -14.92
C GLU A 122 -16.01 -26.84 -13.91
N LYS A 123 -15.19 -27.84 -13.57
CA LYS A 123 -15.55 -28.88 -12.61
C LYS A 123 -15.89 -28.34 -11.23
N TRP A 124 -15.10 -27.38 -10.70
CA TRP A 124 -15.17 -26.94 -9.31
C TRP A 124 -15.94 -25.65 -9.12
N PHE A 125 -15.94 -24.75 -10.11
CA PHE A 125 -16.62 -23.45 -10.01
C PHE A 125 -17.85 -23.35 -10.94
N GLY A 126 -18.02 -24.26 -11.91
CA GLY A 126 -19.05 -24.13 -12.94
C GLY A 126 -20.48 -24.09 -12.40
N ASP A 127 -20.76 -24.83 -11.34
CA ASP A 127 -22.08 -24.89 -10.67
C ASP A 127 -22.31 -23.73 -9.67
N ILE A 128 -21.28 -22.90 -9.39
CA ILE A 128 -21.42 -21.79 -8.46
C ILE A 128 -22.12 -20.62 -9.17
N PRO A 129 -23.24 -20.10 -8.63
CA PRO A 129 -23.92 -18.97 -9.23
C PRO A 129 -22.98 -17.78 -9.41
N ALA A 130 -22.94 -17.21 -10.62
CA ALA A 130 -22.03 -16.11 -10.96
C ALA A 130 -22.14 -14.91 -10.02
N GLY A 131 -23.32 -14.68 -9.47
CA GLY A 131 -23.58 -13.51 -8.63
C GLY A 131 -23.66 -12.22 -9.43
N LYS A 132 -23.63 -11.08 -8.75
CA LYS A 132 -23.60 -9.77 -9.37
C LYS A 132 -22.19 -9.20 -9.28
N LYS A 133 -21.70 -8.67 -10.39
CA LYS A 133 -20.43 -7.91 -10.37
C LYS A 133 -20.61 -6.68 -9.48
N TYR A 134 -19.71 -6.51 -8.51
CA TYR A 134 -19.67 -5.33 -7.67
C TYR A 134 -19.33 -4.10 -8.53
N ILE A 135 -20.19 -3.10 -8.46
CA ILE A 135 -19.95 -1.81 -9.11
C ILE A 135 -19.33 -0.88 -8.07
N ARG A 136 -18.07 -0.55 -8.29
CA ARG A 136 -17.33 0.34 -7.41
C ARG A 136 -17.89 1.75 -7.50
N ASN A 137 -18.55 2.19 -6.44
CA ASN A 137 -19.09 3.54 -6.30
C ASN A 137 -18.46 4.19 -5.06
N ILE A 138 -17.19 4.53 -5.15
CA ILE A 138 -16.41 5.15 -4.06
C ILE A 138 -16.26 6.64 -4.36
N LYS A 139 -16.60 7.45 -3.35
CA LYS A 139 -16.44 8.89 -3.45
C LYS A 139 -14.97 9.25 -3.54
N GLN A 140 -14.59 10.03 -4.53
CA GLN A 140 -13.23 10.49 -4.71
C GLN A 140 -12.84 11.47 -3.61
N GLU A 141 -11.58 11.45 -3.20
CA GLU A 141 -11.05 12.46 -2.30
C GLU A 141 -10.91 13.78 -3.05
N PRO A 142 -11.49 14.88 -2.52
CA PRO A 142 -11.31 16.19 -3.14
C PRO A 142 -9.87 16.68 -2.96
N PRO A 143 -9.36 17.52 -3.89
CA PRO A 143 -8.03 18.10 -3.74
C PRO A 143 -7.90 18.85 -2.40
N GLN A 144 -6.80 18.60 -1.70
CA GLN A 144 -6.47 19.34 -0.48
C GLN A 144 -6.11 20.79 -0.84
N LYS A 145 -6.62 21.76 -0.07
CA LYS A 145 -6.49 23.22 -0.35
C LYS A 145 -5.79 23.99 0.75
N GLU A 146 -5.34 23.29 1.79
CA GLU A 146 -4.65 23.88 2.94
C GLU A 146 -3.75 22.80 3.60
N PRO A 147 -2.61 23.19 4.15
CA PRO A 147 -1.78 22.25 4.89
C PRO A 147 -2.51 21.74 6.14
N ARG A 148 -2.37 20.46 6.41
CA ARG A 148 -2.96 19.84 7.60
C ARG A 148 -1.85 19.41 8.56
N ARG A 149 -2.05 19.66 9.85
CA ARG A 149 -1.08 19.30 10.86
C ARG A 149 -1.75 18.65 12.06
N LEU A 150 -1.12 17.61 12.58
CA LEU A 150 -1.49 16.94 13.82
C LEU A 150 -0.23 16.77 14.68
N GLU A 151 -0.35 17.04 15.97
CA GLU A 151 0.70 16.77 16.95
C GLU A 151 0.19 15.77 17.99
N VAL A 152 0.99 14.75 18.26
CA VAL A 152 0.66 13.67 19.19
C VAL A 152 1.84 13.46 20.11
N THR A 153 1.56 13.31 21.43
CA THR A 153 2.59 12.97 22.42
C THR A 153 2.28 11.59 23.00
N LYS A 154 3.23 10.68 22.96
CA LYS A 154 3.08 9.29 23.44
C LYS A 154 4.38 8.79 24.09
N GLN A 155 4.28 7.70 24.83
CA GLN A 155 5.42 6.99 25.41
C GLN A 155 6.17 6.21 24.31
N VAL A 156 7.01 6.92 23.56
CA VAL A 156 7.82 6.35 22.46
C VAL A 156 9.29 6.75 22.64
N PRO A 157 10.24 5.96 22.12
CA PRO A 157 11.68 6.19 22.35
C PRO A 157 12.19 7.52 21.79
N LEU A 158 11.74 7.93 20.61
CA LEU A 158 12.23 9.07 19.85
C LEU A 158 11.08 9.90 19.29
N ASN A 159 11.34 11.18 19.05
CA ASN A 159 10.47 11.98 18.19
C ASN A 159 10.47 11.39 16.78
N ALA A 160 9.32 11.47 16.12
CA ALA A 160 9.21 11.03 14.72
C ALA A 160 8.41 12.06 13.90
N LEU A 161 8.85 12.26 12.67
CA LEU A 161 8.21 13.12 11.68
C LEU A 161 7.58 12.27 10.58
N TYR A 162 6.32 12.54 10.28
CA TYR A 162 5.59 11.95 9.17
C TYR A 162 5.00 13.06 8.32
N LYS A 163 5.25 13.01 7.02
CA LYS A 163 4.68 13.94 6.05
C LYS A 163 4.13 13.14 4.89
N CYS A 164 2.95 13.51 4.40
CA CYS A 164 2.41 12.89 3.20
C CYS A 164 1.72 13.92 2.31
N TRP A 165 1.72 13.63 1.02
CA TRP A 165 1.10 14.39 -0.03
C TRP A 165 0.24 13.47 -0.87
N HIS A 166 -0.94 13.94 -1.29
CA HIS A 166 -1.71 13.20 -2.28
C HIS A 166 -0.95 13.14 -3.59
N MET A 167 -0.95 11.97 -4.20
CA MET A 167 -0.32 11.68 -5.48
C MET A 167 -1.33 11.05 -6.44
N SER A 168 -0.94 10.93 -7.71
CA SER A 168 -1.73 10.27 -8.75
C SER A 168 -2.15 8.84 -8.37
N SER A 169 -3.24 8.37 -8.96
CA SER A 169 -3.71 6.98 -8.81
C SER A 169 -2.82 5.99 -9.56
N ARG A 170 -2.93 4.71 -9.24
CA ARG A 170 -2.20 3.63 -9.92
C ARG A 170 -2.52 3.56 -11.44
N LEU A 171 -3.66 4.08 -11.85
CA LEU A 171 -4.11 4.09 -13.25
C LEU A 171 -3.65 5.32 -14.05
N ASP A 172 -2.99 6.28 -13.41
CA ASP A 172 -2.44 7.49 -14.05
C ASP A 172 -0.97 7.24 -14.42
N ASP A 173 -0.53 7.67 -15.59
CA ASP A 173 0.88 7.50 -16.01
C ASP A 173 1.88 8.22 -15.09
N ARG A 174 1.47 9.30 -14.44
CA ARG A 174 2.30 10.01 -13.43
C ARG A 174 2.60 9.17 -12.19
N TYR A 175 1.86 8.08 -11.97
CA TYR A 175 2.16 7.14 -10.90
C TYR A 175 3.60 6.64 -10.96
N TYR A 176 4.09 6.29 -12.13
CA TYR A 176 5.45 5.78 -12.33
C TYR A 176 6.51 6.82 -12.02
N THR A 177 6.24 8.09 -12.35
CA THR A 177 7.11 9.19 -11.99
C THR A 177 7.15 9.41 -10.46
N ALA A 178 6.00 9.33 -9.79
CA ALA A 178 5.94 9.43 -8.31
C ALA A 178 6.66 8.26 -7.62
N GLU A 179 6.57 7.04 -8.16
CA GLU A 179 7.35 5.88 -7.71
C GLU A 179 8.86 6.13 -7.83
N VAL A 180 9.31 6.62 -8.98
CA VAL A 180 10.73 6.96 -9.19
C VAL A 180 11.17 8.06 -8.21
N ILE A 181 10.33 9.07 -7.94
CA ILE A 181 10.61 10.10 -6.94
C ILE A 181 10.78 9.48 -5.54
N SER A 182 9.90 8.57 -5.15
CA SER A 182 10.00 7.91 -3.85
C SER A 182 11.30 7.11 -3.70
N GLU A 183 11.74 6.42 -4.76
CA GLU A 183 12.99 5.68 -4.80
C GLU A 183 14.23 6.60 -4.74
N ILE A 184 14.21 7.75 -5.41
CA ILE A 184 15.29 8.74 -5.32
C ILE A 184 15.41 9.27 -3.91
N LEU A 185 14.29 9.60 -3.27
CA LEU A 185 14.25 10.20 -1.95
C LEU A 185 14.54 9.19 -0.83
N GLY A 186 13.93 7.99 -0.85
CA GLY A 186 13.95 7.03 0.25
C GLY A 186 14.46 5.62 -0.11
N GLY A 187 14.72 5.31 -1.37
CA GLY A 187 15.05 3.95 -1.83
C GLY A 187 16.37 3.35 -1.33
N GLY A 188 16.54 3.29 0.00
CA GLY A 188 17.67 2.66 0.68
C GLY A 188 18.82 3.61 0.99
N THR A 189 19.99 3.05 1.35
CA THR A 189 21.12 3.81 1.90
C THR A 189 21.79 4.78 0.92
N SER A 190 21.52 4.69 -0.36
CA SER A 190 22.04 5.60 -1.39
C SER A 190 21.02 6.65 -1.83
N SER A 191 19.88 6.75 -1.16
CA SER A 191 18.84 7.73 -1.40
C SER A 191 19.21 9.11 -0.86
N ARG A 192 18.60 10.17 -1.40
CA ARG A 192 18.93 11.55 -1.04
C ARG A 192 18.67 11.85 0.43
N LEU A 193 17.50 11.46 0.95
CA LEU A 193 17.17 11.70 2.35
C LEU A 193 18.12 10.97 3.30
N PHE A 194 18.46 9.72 2.99
CA PHE A 194 19.39 8.96 3.83
C PHE A 194 20.79 9.58 3.82
N GLN A 195 21.34 9.93 2.65
CA GLN A 195 22.67 10.53 2.57
C GLN A 195 22.72 11.87 3.28
N SER A 196 21.80 12.77 2.95
CA SER A 196 21.80 14.13 3.50
C SER A 196 21.42 14.16 4.99
N LEU A 197 20.31 13.49 5.37
CA LEU A 197 19.72 13.70 6.69
C LEU A 197 20.16 12.68 7.76
N VAL A 198 20.58 11.46 7.33
CA VAL A 198 21.10 10.45 8.26
C VAL A 198 22.62 10.51 8.32
N LYS A 199 23.32 10.52 7.18
CA LYS A 199 24.78 10.41 7.14
C LYS A 199 25.48 11.75 7.39
N GLU A 200 25.09 12.79 6.65
CA GLU A 200 25.80 14.09 6.69
C GLU A 200 25.32 14.94 7.86
N GLN A 201 24.03 15.23 7.96
CA GLN A 201 23.46 16.13 8.95
C GLN A 201 23.14 15.46 10.29
N GLN A 202 23.02 14.13 10.32
CA GLN A 202 22.73 13.32 11.52
C GLN A 202 21.47 13.78 12.28
N LEU A 203 20.45 14.22 11.56
CA LEU A 203 19.17 14.66 12.14
C LEU A 203 18.21 13.50 12.37
N PHE A 204 18.31 12.44 11.57
CA PHE A 204 17.47 11.26 11.66
C PHE A 204 18.29 10.01 11.95
N SER A 205 17.75 9.14 12.78
CA SER A 205 18.27 7.77 12.96
C SER A 205 17.82 6.82 11.84
N SER A 206 16.64 7.11 11.27
CA SER A 206 16.12 6.46 10.07
C SER A 206 15.17 7.42 9.36
N ILE A 207 15.19 7.43 8.05
CA ILE A 207 14.22 8.15 7.22
C ILE A 207 13.98 7.36 5.96
N ASP A 208 12.74 7.33 5.52
CA ASP A 208 12.29 6.66 4.30
C ASP A 208 11.32 7.55 3.52
N CYS A 209 11.16 7.23 2.25
CA CYS A 209 10.13 7.79 1.39
C CYS A 209 9.47 6.65 0.63
N SER A 210 8.18 6.53 0.77
CA SER A 210 7.41 5.47 0.13
C SER A 210 6.10 6.02 -0.43
N ASN A 211 5.51 5.31 -1.38
CA ASN A 211 4.17 5.62 -1.81
C ASN A 211 3.15 4.57 -1.34
N SER A 212 1.93 4.98 -1.16
CA SER A 212 0.80 4.11 -0.88
C SER A 212 -0.13 4.03 -2.08
N GLY A 213 0.45 3.90 -3.28
CA GLY A 213 -0.28 3.83 -4.54
C GLY A 213 -1.30 2.70 -4.53
N SER A 214 -2.51 3.02 -4.97
CA SER A 214 -3.62 2.08 -5.07
C SER A 214 -4.48 2.49 -6.26
N ILE A 215 -5.62 1.82 -6.47
CA ILE A 215 -6.50 2.11 -7.62
C ILE A 215 -6.86 3.60 -7.71
N ASP A 216 -7.20 4.23 -6.57
CA ASP A 216 -7.42 5.69 -6.49
C ASP A 216 -6.18 6.44 -6.05
N ALA A 217 -6.28 7.77 -6.00
CA ALA A 217 -5.22 8.65 -5.56
C ALA A 217 -4.62 8.22 -4.22
N GLY A 218 -3.33 7.96 -4.22
CA GLY A 218 -2.55 7.52 -3.08
C GLY A 218 -1.89 8.65 -2.32
N LEU A 219 -0.93 8.28 -1.48
CA LEU A 219 -0.08 9.21 -0.74
C LEU A 219 1.38 8.90 -1.01
N LEU A 220 2.16 9.91 -1.33
CA LEU A 220 3.61 9.86 -1.22
C LEU A 220 3.97 10.31 0.20
N CYS A 221 4.68 9.46 0.93
CA CYS A 221 4.91 9.62 2.36
C CYS A 221 6.41 9.65 2.67
N ILE A 222 6.81 10.58 3.52
CA ILE A 222 8.13 10.60 4.15
C ILE A 222 7.92 10.33 5.63
N ASP A 223 8.61 9.35 6.16
CA ASP A 223 8.60 9.03 7.57
C ASP A 223 10.01 8.87 8.13
N GLY A 224 10.26 9.45 9.31
CA GLY A 224 11.57 9.39 9.90
C GLY A 224 11.55 9.51 11.42
N LYS A 225 12.46 8.79 12.07
CA LYS A 225 12.73 8.90 13.50
C LYS A 225 13.95 9.77 13.72
N LEU A 226 13.80 10.77 14.59
CA LEU A 226 14.84 11.74 14.84
C LEU A 226 15.96 11.17 15.72
N VAL A 227 17.14 11.74 15.61
CA VAL A 227 18.20 11.56 16.60
C VAL A 227 17.80 12.31 17.88
N LYS A 228 18.18 11.78 19.04
CA LYS A 228 17.91 12.42 20.33
C LYS A 228 18.47 13.84 20.38
N GLY A 229 17.67 14.78 20.89
CA GLY A 229 18.03 16.20 20.97
C GLY A 229 17.71 17.03 19.72
N VAL A 230 17.32 16.42 18.62
CA VAL A 230 16.89 17.13 17.40
C VAL A 230 15.43 17.53 17.51
N SER A 231 15.10 18.80 17.22
CA SER A 231 13.72 19.27 17.21
C SER A 231 12.99 18.85 15.94
N LEU A 232 11.65 18.64 16.03
CA LEU A 232 10.81 18.29 14.88
C LEU A 232 10.80 19.40 13.83
N GLU A 233 10.86 20.66 14.26
CA GLU A 233 10.90 21.82 13.40
C GLU A 233 12.21 21.90 12.58
N GLN A 234 13.34 21.59 13.22
CA GLN A 234 14.64 21.50 12.54
C GLN A 234 14.64 20.35 11.50
N ALA A 235 14.13 19.19 11.90
CA ALA A 235 14.02 18.03 11.05
C ALA A 235 13.09 18.27 9.83
N GLU A 236 11.92 18.88 10.05
CA GLU A 236 10.99 19.24 8.99
C GLU A 236 11.63 20.21 8.00
N LYS A 237 12.30 21.26 8.49
CA LYS A 237 13.01 22.23 7.64
C LYS A 237 14.05 21.56 6.75
N ALA A 238 14.78 20.60 7.29
CA ALA A 238 15.79 19.86 6.52
C ALA A 238 15.17 18.97 5.44
N VAL A 239 14.06 18.28 5.76
CA VAL A 239 13.29 17.50 4.76
C VAL A 239 12.79 18.42 3.64
N LEU A 240 12.16 19.54 3.98
CA LEU A 240 11.64 20.48 2.98
C LEU A 240 12.77 21.05 2.09
N ALA A 241 13.97 21.26 2.62
CA ALA A 241 15.11 21.69 1.83
C ALA A 241 15.55 20.65 0.80
N GLU A 242 15.49 19.36 1.12
CA GLU A 242 15.76 18.30 0.14
C GLU A 242 14.67 18.20 -0.93
N LEU A 243 13.41 18.38 -0.55
CA LEU A 243 12.30 18.40 -1.51
C LEU A 243 12.40 19.61 -2.46
N GLU A 244 12.84 20.76 -1.97
CA GLU A 244 13.02 21.94 -2.80
C GLU A 244 14.12 21.73 -3.87
N LYS A 245 15.15 20.92 -3.58
CA LYS A 245 16.14 20.51 -4.59
C LYS A 245 15.49 19.68 -5.70
N MET A 246 14.53 18.80 -5.37
CA MET A 246 13.80 18.00 -6.37
C MET A 246 12.95 18.87 -7.30
N LYS A 247 12.43 19.99 -6.80
CA LYS A 247 11.60 20.94 -7.54
C LYS A 247 12.39 21.89 -8.43
N THR A 248 13.62 22.24 -8.03
CA THR A 248 14.41 23.30 -8.66
C THR A 248 15.62 22.80 -9.44
N GLN A 249 16.06 21.57 -9.21
CA GLN A 249 17.24 20.99 -9.81
C GLN A 249 16.92 19.64 -10.45
N LYS A 250 17.19 19.53 -11.74
CA LYS A 250 17.09 18.22 -12.41
C LYS A 250 18.08 17.24 -11.79
N ILE A 251 17.62 16.02 -11.53
CA ILE A 251 18.51 14.94 -11.11
C ILE A 251 19.54 14.63 -12.20
N SER A 252 20.66 14.02 -11.82
CA SER A 252 21.66 13.59 -12.80
C SER A 252 21.14 12.40 -13.62
N GLU A 253 21.64 12.26 -14.85
CA GLU A 253 21.36 11.11 -15.71
C GLU A 253 21.76 9.80 -15.03
N GLN A 254 22.92 9.81 -14.37
CA GLN A 254 23.43 8.65 -13.65
C GLN A 254 22.51 8.22 -12.49
N GLU A 255 21.92 9.19 -11.77
CA GLU A 255 21.00 8.90 -10.67
C GLU A 255 19.70 8.29 -11.22
N LEU A 256 19.12 8.84 -12.29
CA LEU A 256 17.94 8.27 -12.93
C LEU A 256 18.21 6.85 -13.45
N GLN A 257 19.35 6.66 -14.16
CA GLN A 257 19.71 5.35 -14.70
C GLN A 257 19.91 4.31 -13.60
N LYS A 258 20.49 4.71 -12.47
CA LYS A 258 20.60 3.81 -11.28
C LYS A 258 19.23 3.32 -10.82
N ILE A 259 18.22 4.19 -10.74
CA ILE A 259 16.87 3.79 -10.32
C ILE A 259 16.22 2.89 -11.37
N LYS A 260 16.31 3.24 -12.64
CA LYS A 260 15.79 2.39 -13.74
C LYS A 260 16.39 0.98 -13.72
N ASN A 261 17.69 0.86 -13.54
CA ASN A 261 18.36 -0.44 -13.45
C ASN A 261 17.94 -1.22 -12.20
N LYS A 262 17.74 -0.52 -11.06
CA LYS A 262 17.23 -1.13 -9.82
C LYS A 262 15.82 -1.70 -10.04
N THR A 263 14.93 -0.91 -10.65
CA THR A 263 13.55 -1.32 -10.94
C THR A 263 13.52 -2.51 -11.89
N GLU A 264 14.29 -2.47 -12.98
CA GLU A 264 14.42 -3.61 -13.92
C GLU A 264 14.88 -4.88 -13.21
N SER A 265 15.91 -4.78 -12.38
CA SER A 265 16.41 -5.91 -11.61
C SER A 265 15.35 -6.46 -10.63
N MET A 266 14.64 -5.58 -9.94
CA MET A 266 13.59 -5.95 -8.99
C MET A 266 12.46 -6.70 -9.69
N LEU A 267 11.92 -6.17 -10.78
CA LEU A 267 10.85 -6.81 -11.56
C LEU A 267 11.29 -8.17 -12.12
N ALA A 268 12.53 -8.26 -12.63
CA ALA A 268 13.07 -9.52 -13.13
C ALA A 268 13.19 -10.59 -12.04
N PHE A 269 13.59 -10.21 -10.82
CA PHE A 269 13.68 -11.13 -9.69
C PHE A 269 12.31 -11.50 -9.12
N GLU A 270 11.35 -10.61 -9.12
CA GLU A 270 9.98 -10.90 -8.69
C GLU A 270 9.34 -11.99 -9.57
N ASP A 271 9.61 -11.98 -10.85
CA ASP A 271 9.08 -12.96 -11.82
C ASP A 271 9.63 -14.39 -11.64
N ILE A 272 10.70 -14.60 -10.89
CA ILE A 272 11.21 -15.94 -10.57
C ILE A 272 10.22 -16.68 -9.67
N SER A 273 9.51 -15.99 -8.81
CA SER A 273 8.55 -16.58 -7.88
C SER A 273 7.20 -16.83 -8.59
N LEU A 274 6.77 -18.10 -8.63
CA LEU A 274 5.44 -18.46 -9.15
C LEU A 274 4.30 -17.77 -8.36
N MET A 275 4.48 -17.59 -7.06
CA MET A 275 3.52 -16.88 -6.21
C MET A 275 3.41 -15.40 -6.63
N ASN A 276 4.55 -14.73 -6.81
CA ASN A 276 4.56 -13.34 -7.26
C ASN A 276 3.93 -13.20 -8.64
N ARG A 277 4.25 -14.11 -9.56
CA ARG A 277 3.64 -14.15 -10.89
C ARG A 277 2.13 -14.26 -10.86
N ALA A 278 1.59 -15.18 -10.05
CA ALA A 278 0.15 -15.33 -9.87
C ALA A 278 -0.50 -14.08 -9.28
N ASN A 279 0.13 -13.51 -8.25
CA ASN A 279 -0.35 -12.28 -7.62
C ASN A 279 -0.31 -11.08 -8.57
N SER A 280 0.76 -10.92 -9.33
CA SER A 280 0.90 -9.83 -10.31
C SER A 280 -0.17 -9.94 -11.40
N LEU A 281 -0.36 -11.13 -11.99
CA LEU A 281 -1.43 -11.37 -12.96
C LEU A 281 -2.82 -10.98 -12.40
N ALA A 282 -3.13 -11.40 -11.17
CA ALA A 282 -4.40 -11.05 -10.53
C ALA A 282 -4.56 -9.55 -10.29
N ASN A 283 -3.48 -8.89 -9.86
CA ASN A 283 -3.48 -7.45 -9.60
C ASN A 283 -3.63 -6.64 -10.90
N TYR A 284 -2.93 -7.01 -11.96
CA TYR A 284 -3.05 -6.30 -13.24
C TYR A 284 -4.41 -6.54 -13.90
N GLU A 285 -4.97 -7.76 -13.81
CA GLU A 285 -6.35 -8.01 -14.24
C GLU A 285 -7.36 -7.14 -13.46
N LEU A 286 -7.16 -6.96 -12.16
CA LEU A 286 -7.98 -6.04 -11.34
C LEU A 286 -7.85 -4.58 -11.80
N LEU A 287 -6.70 -4.17 -12.33
CA LEU A 287 -6.46 -2.84 -12.91
C LEU A 287 -7.05 -2.72 -14.33
N GLY A 288 -7.51 -3.83 -14.92
CA GLY A 288 -8.22 -3.86 -16.19
C GLY A 288 -7.53 -4.60 -17.33
N ASP A 289 -6.24 -4.97 -17.18
CA ASP A 289 -5.49 -5.70 -18.20
C ASP A 289 -4.30 -6.46 -17.59
N ALA A 290 -4.39 -7.78 -17.51
CA ALA A 290 -3.31 -8.65 -17.03
C ALA A 290 -2.00 -8.48 -17.83
N ASN A 291 -2.08 -8.06 -19.10
CA ASN A 291 -0.91 -7.84 -19.95
C ASN A 291 -0.04 -6.65 -19.51
N LEU A 292 -0.54 -5.77 -18.64
CA LEU A 292 0.26 -4.71 -18.04
C LEU A 292 1.52 -5.26 -17.34
N MET A 293 1.48 -6.50 -16.85
CA MET A 293 2.64 -7.19 -16.32
C MET A 293 3.84 -7.19 -17.29
N ASN A 294 3.59 -7.32 -18.59
CA ASN A 294 4.62 -7.39 -19.61
C ASN A 294 5.13 -6.02 -20.08
N THR A 295 4.41 -4.95 -19.80
CA THR A 295 4.71 -3.59 -20.29
C THR A 295 5.07 -2.61 -19.20
N GLU A 296 4.99 -3.01 -17.93
CA GLU A 296 5.21 -2.10 -16.80
C GLU A 296 6.64 -1.55 -16.77
N LEU A 297 7.64 -2.39 -17.07
CA LEU A 297 9.03 -1.93 -17.12
C LEU A 297 9.22 -0.78 -18.11
N GLU A 298 8.54 -0.84 -19.28
CA GLU A 298 8.63 0.21 -20.30
C GLU A 298 8.16 1.57 -19.73
N LYS A 299 7.13 1.57 -18.87
CA LYS A 299 6.63 2.76 -18.20
C LYS A 299 7.67 3.40 -17.28
N TYR A 300 8.36 2.60 -16.48
CA TYR A 300 9.48 3.08 -15.65
C TYR A 300 10.64 3.57 -16.49
N GLN A 301 10.99 2.86 -17.57
CA GLN A 301 12.06 3.24 -18.47
C GLN A 301 11.76 4.54 -19.25
N ALA A 302 10.50 4.84 -19.48
CA ALA A 302 10.07 6.07 -20.15
C ALA A 302 10.20 7.33 -19.28
N VAL A 303 10.21 7.22 -17.95
CA VAL A 303 10.31 8.39 -17.03
C VAL A 303 11.53 9.23 -17.33
N THR A 304 11.34 10.55 -17.45
CA THR A 304 12.36 11.53 -17.74
C THR A 304 12.71 12.40 -16.52
N ARG A 305 13.86 13.07 -16.57
CA ARG A 305 14.28 14.00 -15.51
C ARG A 305 13.40 15.24 -15.43
N GLU A 306 12.84 15.62 -16.57
CA GLU A 306 11.87 16.70 -16.72
C GLU A 306 10.58 16.37 -15.97
N GLU A 307 10.00 15.20 -16.24
CA GLU A 307 8.79 14.72 -15.57
C GLU A 307 8.98 14.58 -14.06
N ILE A 308 10.13 14.12 -13.60
CA ILE A 308 10.46 14.05 -12.16
C ILE A 308 10.40 15.44 -11.52
N MET A 309 10.96 16.46 -12.16
CA MET A 309 10.93 17.82 -11.64
C MET A 309 9.51 18.41 -11.69
N GLU A 310 8.77 18.18 -12.76
CA GLU A 310 7.38 18.61 -12.92
C GLU A 310 6.48 17.97 -11.88
N GLU A 311 6.53 16.65 -11.71
CA GLU A 311 5.73 15.93 -10.73
C GLU A 311 6.12 16.34 -9.30
N SER A 312 7.39 16.58 -9.01
CA SER A 312 7.83 17.11 -7.71
C SER A 312 7.21 18.47 -7.41
N ASN A 313 7.05 19.34 -8.41
CA ASN A 313 6.37 20.63 -8.26
C ASN A 313 4.87 20.50 -8.08
N LEU A 314 4.24 19.48 -8.64
CA LEU A 314 2.81 19.20 -8.47
C LEU A 314 2.50 18.59 -7.11
N VAL A 315 3.32 17.64 -6.66
CA VAL A 315 3.06 16.87 -5.44
C VAL A 315 3.50 17.64 -4.19
N PHE A 316 4.75 18.16 -4.16
CA PHE A 316 5.34 18.77 -2.96
C PHE A 316 4.94 20.23 -2.76
N ILE A 317 3.67 20.54 -2.88
CA ILE A 317 3.12 21.85 -2.53
C ILE A 317 2.61 21.85 -1.09
N GLU A 318 2.66 23.01 -0.44
CA GLU A 318 2.29 23.16 0.96
C GLU A 318 0.83 22.78 1.20
N ASP A 319 -0.08 23.26 0.37
CA ASP A 319 -1.52 22.99 0.49
C ASP A 319 -1.88 21.50 0.36
N ASN A 320 -1.06 20.71 -0.33
CA ASN A 320 -1.24 19.27 -0.49
C ASN A 320 -0.64 18.45 0.66
N CYS A 321 0.00 19.09 1.64
CA CYS A 321 0.76 18.42 2.69
C CYS A 321 -0.07 18.14 3.95
N SER A 322 0.04 16.91 4.45
CA SER A 322 -0.42 16.53 5.78
C SER A 322 0.77 16.11 6.63
N THR A 323 0.97 16.76 7.78
CA THR A 323 2.13 16.56 8.67
C THR A 323 1.68 16.03 10.02
N LEU A 324 2.29 14.94 10.47
CA LEU A 324 2.13 14.41 11.82
C LEU A 324 3.45 14.54 12.59
N TYR A 325 3.45 15.34 13.64
CA TYR A 325 4.49 15.38 14.66
C TYR A 325 4.18 14.36 15.74
N TYR A 326 5.05 13.38 15.88
CA TYR A 326 4.91 12.36 16.91
C TYR A 326 6.00 12.54 17.98
N ARG A 327 5.62 13.18 19.10
CA ARG A 327 6.54 13.55 20.18
C ARG A 327 6.70 12.41 21.18
N SER A 328 7.92 12.21 21.60
CA SER A 328 8.23 11.36 22.76
C SER A 328 7.81 12.06 24.06
N ALA A 329 7.05 11.37 24.91
CA ALA A 329 6.77 11.79 26.28
C ALA A 329 7.89 11.40 27.24
N ILE A 330 8.87 10.64 26.80
CA ILE A 330 10.02 10.25 27.64
C ILE A 330 10.91 11.49 27.77
N LYS A 331 11.00 12.02 28.97
CA LYS A 331 11.93 13.14 29.29
C LYS A 331 13.36 12.68 29.05
N GLU A 332 14.13 13.55 28.46
CA GLU A 332 15.56 13.37 28.23
C GLU A 332 16.36 13.23 29.52
#